data_2f499ef5acea33d280d5944c21c8afcf
#
_entry.id   2f499ef5acea33d280d5944c21c8afcf
#
_cell.length_a   1.000
_cell.length_b   1.000
_cell.length_c   1.000
_cell.angle_alpha   90.00
_cell.angle_beta   90.00
_cell.angle_gamma   90.00
#
_symmetry.space_group_name_H-M   'P 1'
#
loop_
_entity.id
_entity.type
_entity.pdbx_description
1 polymer ?
#
loop_
_entity_poly.entity_id
_entity_poly.type
_entity_poly.pdbx_seq_one_letter_code
_entity_poly.pdbx_strand_id
1 'polypeptide(L)'
;MEMNGLFHIGTLFPEFRDAAMWREMAMDRLHKELTAQVYPDGAQIELAPGYHGVSLHNFVGTLKLAKLNEIPLPGDYTANMERMYDFYVKIAMPDRRTPALNDSGWGGVEGSLKQGFSYFPERTDFQWIATGGRHGLEPAFTSCAMPWAGWYMMRSGWERDALYLHLDAGPFGYGHQHEDKLSILVHAYGKRLLTEGGIYAYDSSPSRRYVLSTRAHNTTMIDGLEQSRRGAPRDTYISKAPLENRWVTADTHDYAEGWYDEGYGKEKQKIATHHRRVLFVKPRFWLVIDRLLPNDGESHRYDAIFHALTEDYAVGVQTGAFVGTSDGEAGLVIQPLGHENMSVEVISGQKEPVFQGWVPGGGKYSVVPVPTPIFTTKAAGPVTMAWIIQPLRPGQSSPIRRCVTRAVENGEVSDITFADGTNYRLLLRHEGDAPVRAGETTSTASISLMEQRPDGSHGDLIVIE
;
A
#
# COMPACT_ATOMS: atom_id res chain seq x y z
N MET A 1 -14.63 -15.97 -17.50
CA MET A 1 -14.19 -17.34 -17.87
C MET A 1 -15.12 -17.98 -18.91
N GLU A 2 -16.42 -18.09 -18.64
CA GLU A 2 -17.39 -18.75 -19.57
C GLU A 2 -17.37 -18.15 -20.97
N MET A 3 -17.41 -16.83 -21.09
CA MET A 3 -17.40 -16.15 -22.40
C MET A 3 -16.08 -16.35 -23.16
N ASN A 4 -14.95 -16.46 -22.46
CA ASN A 4 -13.69 -16.84 -23.09
C ASN A 4 -13.76 -18.25 -23.68
N GLY A 5 -14.32 -19.21 -22.93
CA GLY A 5 -14.58 -20.56 -23.44
C GLY A 5 -15.53 -20.58 -24.65
N LEU A 6 -16.64 -19.82 -24.58
CA LEU A 6 -17.60 -19.73 -25.69
C LEU A 6 -16.98 -19.11 -26.95
N PHE A 7 -16.10 -18.06 -26.77
CA PHE A 7 -15.37 -17.49 -27.88
C PHE A 7 -14.41 -18.50 -28.55
N HIS A 8 -13.72 -19.31 -27.72
CA HIS A 8 -12.82 -20.35 -28.21
C HIS A 8 -13.59 -21.40 -29.03
N ILE A 9 -14.71 -21.91 -28.50
CA ILE A 9 -15.54 -22.92 -29.22
C ILE A 9 -16.05 -22.35 -30.54
N GLY A 10 -16.66 -21.16 -30.54
CA GLY A 10 -17.18 -20.51 -31.75
C GLY A 10 -16.12 -20.11 -32.78
N THR A 11 -14.82 -20.04 -32.38
CA THR A 11 -13.72 -19.73 -33.28
C THR A 11 -13.06 -21.01 -33.82
N LEU A 12 -12.80 -21.99 -32.96
CA LEU A 12 -12.03 -23.20 -33.31
C LEU A 12 -12.87 -24.27 -34.00
N PHE A 13 -14.21 -24.21 -33.87
CA PHE A 13 -15.15 -25.17 -34.48
C PHE A 13 -16.18 -24.42 -35.35
N PRO A 14 -15.75 -23.78 -36.43
CA PRO A 14 -16.62 -22.96 -37.27
C PRO A 14 -17.72 -23.76 -37.99
N GLU A 15 -17.59 -25.10 -38.06
CA GLU A 15 -18.56 -26.00 -38.63
C GLU A 15 -19.84 -26.14 -37.80
N PHE A 16 -19.86 -25.73 -36.54
CA PHE A 16 -21.10 -25.72 -35.76
C PHE A 16 -22.05 -24.63 -36.28
N ARG A 17 -23.33 -25.00 -36.44
CA ARG A 17 -24.38 -24.12 -36.97
C ARG A 17 -24.39 -22.74 -36.32
N ASP A 18 -24.23 -22.69 -35.00
CA ASP A 18 -24.34 -21.47 -34.21
C ASP A 18 -22.98 -20.86 -33.82
N ALA A 19 -21.85 -21.34 -34.38
CA ALA A 19 -20.50 -20.92 -34.06
C ALA A 19 -20.29 -19.41 -34.21
N ALA A 20 -20.77 -18.80 -35.29
CA ALA A 20 -20.66 -17.35 -35.52
C ALA A 20 -21.39 -16.55 -34.44
N MET A 21 -22.64 -16.95 -34.10
CA MET A 21 -23.43 -16.31 -33.04
C MET A 21 -22.74 -16.42 -31.68
N TRP A 22 -22.17 -17.57 -31.34
CA TRP A 22 -21.44 -17.75 -30.08
C TRP A 22 -20.21 -16.83 -29.98
N ARG A 23 -19.46 -16.73 -31.07
CA ARG A 23 -18.30 -15.89 -31.18
C ARG A 23 -18.63 -14.40 -31.00
N GLU A 24 -19.64 -13.90 -31.71
CA GLU A 24 -20.09 -12.52 -31.63
C GLU A 24 -20.63 -12.18 -30.25
N MET A 25 -21.50 -13.03 -29.68
CA MET A 25 -22.05 -12.86 -28.34
C MET A 25 -20.95 -12.87 -27.29
N ALA A 26 -20.00 -13.79 -27.40
CA ALA A 26 -18.89 -13.87 -26.46
C ALA A 26 -17.99 -12.64 -26.52
N MET A 27 -17.68 -12.15 -27.72
CA MET A 27 -16.87 -10.94 -27.91
C MET A 27 -17.56 -9.70 -27.31
N ASP A 28 -18.86 -9.51 -27.57
CA ASP A 28 -19.63 -8.39 -27.02
C ASP A 28 -19.62 -8.41 -25.48
N ARG A 29 -19.84 -9.57 -24.88
CA ARG A 29 -19.85 -9.71 -23.42
C ARG A 29 -18.45 -9.54 -22.83
N LEU A 30 -17.41 -10.10 -23.42
CA LEU A 30 -16.03 -9.95 -22.96
C LEU A 30 -15.57 -8.49 -23.01
N HIS A 31 -15.96 -7.77 -24.06
CA HIS A 31 -15.69 -6.35 -24.18
C HIS A 31 -16.38 -5.52 -23.09
N LYS A 32 -17.68 -5.79 -22.87
CA LYS A 32 -18.44 -5.14 -21.79
C LYS A 32 -17.83 -5.41 -20.41
N GLU A 33 -17.44 -6.66 -20.15
CA GLU A 33 -16.82 -7.06 -18.89
C GLU A 33 -15.41 -6.43 -18.72
N LEU A 34 -14.61 -6.39 -19.78
CA LEU A 34 -13.29 -5.74 -19.74
C LEU A 34 -13.42 -4.26 -19.38
N THR A 35 -14.40 -3.56 -19.98
CA THR A 35 -14.67 -2.15 -19.68
C THR A 35 -15.23 -1.93 -18.27
N ALA A 36 -16.06 -2.86 -17.76
CA ALA A 36 -16.70 -2.74 -16.45
C ALA A 36 -15.77 -3.14 -15.28
N GLN A 37 -14.85 -4.07 -15.51
CA GLN A 37 -14.01 -4.67 -14.47
C GLN A 37 -12.59 -4.08 -14.39
N VAL A 38 -12.19 -3.24 -15.34
CA VAL A 38 -10.84 -2.64 -15.37
C VAL A 38 -10.95 -1.14 -15.26
N TYR A 39 -10.39 -0.60 -14.19
CA TYR A 39 -10.31 0.84 -13.98
C TYR A 39 -9.45 1.55 -15.04
N PRO A 40 -9.67 2.83 -15.29
CA PRO A 40 -8.82 3.62 -16.19
C PRO A 40 -7.34 3.62 -15.84
N ASP A 41 -6.96 3.40 -14.56
CA ASP A 41 -5.58 3.27 -14.10
C ASP A 41 -4.99 1.86 -14.28
N GLY A 42 -5.79 0.91 -14.79
CA GLY A 42 -5.38 -0.44 -15.15
C GLY A 42 -5.69 -1.51 -14.12
N ALA A 43 -6.04 -1.16 -12.89
CA ALA A 43 -6.38 -2.15 -11.86
C ALA A 43 -7.72 -2.85 -12.16
N GLN A 44 -7.80 -4.13 -11.87
CA GLN A 44 -9.06 -4.87 -11.90
C GLN A 44 -9.81 -4.64 -10.57
N ILE A 45 -11.15 -4.49 -10.64
CA ILE A 45 -12.01 -4.01 -9.53
C ILE A 45 -11.98 -4.85 -8.25
N GLU A 46 -11.44 -6.07 -8.27
CA GLU A 46 -11.26 -6.87 -7.05
C GLU A 46 -10.08 -6.38 -6.20
N LEU A 47 -9.18 -5.57 -6.79
CA LEU A 47 -8.02 -4.99 -6.12
C LEU A 47 -7.09 -6.06 -5.49
N ALA A 48 -7.02 -7.22 -6.11
CA ALA A 48 -6.18 -8.33 -5.72
C ALA A 48 -5.23 -8.69 -6.88
N PRO A 49 -3.91 -8.40 -6.80
CA PRO A 49 -2.96 -8.61 -7.90
C PRO A 49 -2.96 -10.04 -8.48
N GLY A 50 -3.19 -11.06 -7.66
CA GLY A 50 -3.33 -12.43 -8.12
C GLY A 50 -4.55 -12.65 -9.01
N TYR A 51 -5.70 -12.08 -8.64
CA TYR A 51 -6.95 -12.18 -9.40
C TYR A 51 -7.00 -11.24 -10.59
N HIS A 52 -6.29 -10.12 -10.53
CA HIS A 52 -5.98 -9.33 -11.72
C HIS A 52 -5.30 -10.20 -12.79
N GLY A 53 -4.33 -11.03 -12.42
CA GLY A 53 -3.67 -11.98 -13.31
C GLY A 53 -4.63 -13.03 -13.92
N VAL A 54 -5.59 -13.54 -13.13
CA VAL A 54 -6.63 -14.46 -13.60
C VAL A 54 -7.52 -13.79 -14.64
N SER A 55 -7.96 -12.57 -14.39
CA SER A 55 -8.79 -11.78 -15.32
C SER A 55 -8.02 -11.46 -16.60
N LEU A 56 -6.76 -10.98 -16.48
CA LEU A 56 -5.87 -10.71 -17.61
C LEU A 56 -5.71 -11.95 -18.50
N HIS A 57 -5.45 -13.13 -17.90
CA HIS A 57 -5.30 -14.38 -18.66
C HIS A 57 -6.52 -14.70 -19.52
N ASN A 58 -7.73 -14.50 -18.99
CA ASN A 58 -8.97 -14.73 -19.74
C ASN A 58 -9.12 -13.78 -20.94
N PHE A 59 -8.83 -12.49 -20.75
CA PHE A 59 -8.91 -11.50 -21.83
C PHE A 59 -7.81 -11.69 -22.87
N VAL A 60 -6.60 -12.05 -22.46
CA VAL A 60 -5.47 -12.37 -23.36
C VAL A 60 -5.76 -13.58 -24.23
N GLY A 61 -6.43 -14.61 -23.69
CA GLY A 61 -6.87 -15.78 -24.47
C GLY A 61 -7.71 -15.37 -25.68
N THR A 62 -8.67 -14.48 -25.47
CA THR A 62 -9.52 -13.92 -26.51
C THR A 62 -8.71 -13.07 -27.51
N LEU A 63 -7.86 -12.16 -27.03
CA LEU A 63 -6.97 -11.33 -27.87
C LEU A 63 -6.09 -12.18 -28.80
N LYS A 64 -5.45 -13.21 -28.23
CA LYS A 64 -4.57 -14.12 -28.97
C LYS A 64 -5.35 -14.86 -30.08
N LEU A 65 -6.50 -15.43 -29.73
CA LEU A 65 -7.29 -16.20 -30.69
C LEU A 65 -7.88 -15.32 -31.78
N ALA A 66 -8.33 -14.12 -31.46
CA ALA A 66 -8.83 -13.14 -32.41
C ALA A 66 -7.74 -12.73 -33.43
N LYS A 67 -6.52 -12.42 -32.95
CA LYS A 67 -5.38 -12.09 -33.81
C LYS A 67 -5.00 -13.24 -34.74
N LEU A 68 -5.00 -14.48 -34.24
CA LEU A 68 -4.66 -15.67 -35.06
C LEU A 68 -5.68 -15.98 -36.15
N ASN A 69 -6.93 -15.56 -35.99
CA ASN A 69 -8.04 -15.84 -36.91
C ASN A 69 -8.54 -14.58 -37.64
N GLU A 70 -7.79 -13.47 -37.53
CA GLU A 70 -8.12 -12.18 -38.19
C GLU A 70 -9.51 -11.66 -37.79
N ILE A 71 -9.97 -11.98 -36.58
CA ILE A 71 -11.25 -11.52 -36.05
C ILE A 71 -11.08 -10.11 -35.51
N PRO A 72 -11.88 -9.13 -35.96
CA PRO A 72 -11.76 -7.76 -35.48
C PRO A 72 -12.13 -7.69 -33.99
N LEU A 73 -11.34 -6.92 -33.22
CA LEU A 73 -11.59 -6.60 -31.83
C LEU A 73 -12.33 -5.26 -31.72
N PRO A 74 -13.16 -5.05 -30.69
CA PRO A 74 -13.69 -3.73 -30.37
C PRO A 74 -12.58 -2.69 -30.22
N GLY A 75 -12.86 -1.42 -30.58
CA GLY A 75 -11.82 -0.39 -30.74
C GLY A 75 -10.95 -0.11 -29.53
N ASP A 76 -11.51 -0.22 -28.31
CA ASP A 76 -10.79 0.03 -27.05
C ASP A 76 -10.32 -1.27 -26.35
N TYR A 77 -10.61 -2.46 -26.90
CA TYR A 77 -10.23 -3.75 -26.29
C TYR A 77 -8.70 -3.80 -26.08
N THR A 78 -7.93 -3.49 -27.09
CA THR A 78 -6.46 -3.52 -27.05
C THR A 78 -5.91 -2.51 -26.04
N ALA A 79 -6.45 -1.29 -25.99
CA ALA A 79 -6.03 -0.28 -25.04
C ALA A 79 -6.34 -0.66 -23.59
N ASN A 80 -7.48 -1.29 -23.33
CA ASN A 80 -7.81 -1.83 -22.00
C ASN A 80 -6.86 -2.96 -21.59
N MET A 81 -6.48 -3.82 -22.54
CA MET A 81 -5.49 -4.86 -22.30
C MET A 81 -4.11 -4.29 -21.96
N GLU A 82 -3.68 -3.24 -22.67
CA GLU A 82 -2.42 -2.56 -22.37
C GLU A 82 -2.40 -1.99 -20.95
N ARG A 83 -3.52 -1.35 -20.51
CA ARG A 83 -3.65 -0.85 -19.13
C ARG A 83 -3.53 -1.95 -18.08
N MET A 84 -4.06 -3.15 -18.36
CA MET A 84 -3.91 -4.30 -17.45
C MET A 84 -2.45 -4.77 -17.33
N TYR A 85 -1.64 -4.64 -18.37
CA TYR A 85 -0.19 -4.88 -18.27
C TYR A 85 0.54 -3.73 -17.57
N ASP A 86 0.14 -2.49 -17.85
CA ASP A 86 0.68 -1.29 -17.20
C ASP A 86 0.48 -1.31 -15.68
N PHE A 87 -0.60 -1.93 -15.20
CA PHE A 87 -0.81 -2.21 -13.79
C PHE A 87 0.40 -2.88 -13.15
N TYR A 88 1.00 -3.89 -13.77
CA TYR A 88 2.18 -4.57 -13.22
C TYR A 88 3.41 -3.68 -13.16
N VAL A 89 3.58 -2.74 -14.09
CA VAL A 89 4.65 -1.73 -14.02
C VAL A 89 4.43 -0.86 -12.79
N LYS A 90 3.20 -0.36 -12.61
CA LYS A 90 2.87 0.57 -11.52
C LYS A 90 3.08 -0.02 -10.14
N ILE A 91 2.66 -1.27 -9.92
CA ILE A 91 2.73 -1.91 -8.59
C ILE A 91 4.03 -2.67 -8.32
N ALA A 92 4.88 -2.89 -9.34
CA ALA A 92 6.10 -3.66 -9.16
C ALA A 92 6.97 -3.13 -8.03
N MET A 93 7.31 -4.00 -7.07
CA MET A 93 8.30 -3.70 -6.05
C MET A 93 9.72 -3.80 -6.64
N PRO A 94 10.76 -3.30 -5.95
CA PRO A 94 12.14 -3.36 -6.42
C PRO A 94 12.65 -4.78 -6.73
N ASP A 95 12.10 -5.81 -6.07
CA ASP A 95 12.40 -7.22 -6.33
C ASP A 95 11.61 -7.81 -7.52
N ARG A 96 10.87 -6.99 -8.28
CA ARG A 96 10.01 -7.34 -9.42
C ARG A 96 8.90 -8.32 -9.09
N ARG A 97 8.35 -8.16 -7.90
CA ARG A 97 7.17 -8.88 -7.45
C ARG A 97 6.01 -7.92 -7.24
N THR A 98 4.80 -8.46 -7.27
CA THR A 98 3.61 -7.73 -6.82
C THR A 98 3.57 -7.69 -5.29
N PRO A 99 3.07 -6.60 -4.68
CA PRO A 99 2.71 -6.64 -3.28
C PRO A 99 1.59 -7.67 -3.04
N ALA A 100 1.59 -8.31 -1.87
CA ALA A 100 0.61 -9.33 -1.50
C ALA A 100 -0.65 -8.69 -0.90
N LEU A 101 -1.35 -7.90 -1.70
CA LEU A 101 -2.57 -7.19 -1.29
C LEU A 101 -3.78 -8.09 -1.42
N ASN A 102 -4.69 -8.00 -0.46
CA ASN A 102 -5.89 -8.82 -0.41
C ASN A 102 -5.54 -10.31 -0.53
N ASP A 103 -6.38 -11.14 -1.16
CA ASP A 103 -6.09 -12.57 -1.38
C ASP A 103 -5.03 -12.79 -2.49
N SER A 104 -3.87 -12.13 -2.38
CA SER A 104 -2.78 -12.28 -3.33
C SER A 104 -1.48 -12.69 -2.65
N GLY A 105 -0.67 -13.45 -3.37
CA GLY A 105 0.70 -13.76 -2.97
C GLY A 105 1.72 -12.82 -3.63
N TRP A 106 2.97 -13.04 -3.35
CA TRP A 106 4.12 -12.33 -3.92
C TRP A 106 4.45 -12.86 -5.32
N GLY A 107 3.63 -12.52 -6.33
CA GLY A 107 3.82 -12.96 -7.72
C GLY A 107 4.93 -12.20 -8.43
N GLY A 108 5.73 -12.87 -9.28
CA GLY A 108 6.68 -12.18 -10.17
C GLY A 108 5.96 -11.47 -11.32
N VAL A 109 6.36 -10.24 -11.65
CA VAL A 109 5.77 -9.46 -12.76
C VAL A 109 6.46 -9.71 -14.10
N GLU A 110 7.65 -10.28 -14.11
CA GLU A 110 8.50 -10.43 -15.29
C GLU A 110 7.82 -11.23 -16.41
N GLY A 111 7.16 -12.34 -16.05
CA GLY A 111 6.44 -13.18 -17.02
C GLY A 111 5.27 -12.46 -17.69
N SER A 112 4.46 -11.75 -16.91
CA SER A 112 3.35 -10.95 -17.42
C SER A 112 3.83 -9.82 -18.31
N LEU A 113 4.86 -9.09 -17.91
CA LEU A 113 5.40 -7.98 -18.70
C LEU A 113 6.16 -8.44 -19.96
N LYS A 114 6.81 -9.62 -19.93
CA LYS A 114 7.34 -10.25 -21.14
C LYS A 114 6.22 -10.57 -22.14
N GLN A 115 5.10 -11.10 -21.66
CA GLN A 115 3.93 -11.34 -22.49
C GLN A 115 3.34 -10.02 -22.99
N GLY A 116 3.20 -9.01 -22.13
CA GLY A 116 2.74 -7.66 -22.50
C GLY A 116 3.57 -7.06 -23.62
N PHE A 117 4.90 -7.10 -23.51
CA PHE A 117 5.80 -6.62 -24.56
C PHE A 117 5.62 -7.35 -25.90
N SER A 118 5.27 -8.64 -25.90
CA SER A 118 4.98 -9.36 -27.15
C SER A 118 3.72 -8.89 -27.88
N TYR A 119 2.78 -8.24 -27.17
CA TYR A 119 1.58 -7.65 -27.75
C TYR A 119 1.72 -6.15 -28.01
N PHE A 120 2.56 -5.47 -27.23
CA PHE A 120 2.80 -4.02 -27.22
C PHE A 120 4.31 -3.73 -27.30
N PRO A 121 4.94 -3.93 -28.46
CA PRO A 121 6.40 -3.81 -28.61
C PRO A 121 6.92 -2.38 -28.47
N GLU A 122 6.05 -1.37 -28.55
CA GLU A 122 6.34 0.03 -28.26
C GLU A 122 6.53 0.30 -26.76
N ARG A 123 6.01 -0.55 -25.88
CA ARG A 123 6.15 -0.47 -24.41
C ARG A 123 7.50 -1.07 -24.00
N THR A 124 8.57 -0.33 -24.28
CA THR A 124 9.94 -0.74 -23.94
C THR A 124 10.21 -0.77 -22.43
N ASP A 125 9.40 -0.11 -21.64
CA ASP A 125 9.35 -0.21 -20.17
C ASP A 125 8.90 -1.61 -19.71
N PHE A 126 7.95 -2.26 -20.40
CA PHE A 126 7.60 -3.66 -20.14
C PHE A 126 8.81 -4.58 -20.35
N GLN A 127 9.55 -4.35 -21.45
CA GLN A 127 10.77 -5.09 -21.75
C GLN A 127 11.84 -4.86 -20.68
N TRP A 128 11.98 -3.62 -20.22
CA TRP A 128 12.97 -3.25 -19.22
C TRP A 128 12.75 -4.00 -17.90
N ILE A 129 11.53 -3.98 -17.34
CA ILE A 129 11.21 -4.70 -16.11
C ILE A 129 11.32 -6.22 -16.33
N ALA A 130 10.76 -6.74 -17.44
CA ALA A 130 10.80 -8.18 -17.76
C ALA A 130 12.23 -8.74 -17.90
N THR A 131 13.18 -7.91 -18.29
CA THR A 131 14.59 -8.33 -18.48
C THR A 131 15.52 -7.92 -17.36
N GLY A 132 15.00 -7.28 -16.33
CA GLY A 132 15.79 -6.81 -15.22
C GLY A 132 16.71 -5.64 -15.58
N GLY A 133 16.25 -4.72 -16.38
CA GLY A 133 17.00 -3.55 -16.83
C GLY A 133 18.00 -3.81 -17.95
N ARG A 134 18.05 -5.05 -18.49
CA ARG A 134 19.05 -5.40 -19.55
C ARG A 134 18.65 -4.92 -20.93
N HIS A 135 17.37 -4.78 -21.21
CA HIS A 135 16.82 -4.33 -22.49
C HIS A 135 15.61 -3.44 -22.27
N GLY A 136 15.36 -2.55 -23.22
CA GLY A 136 14.28 -1.58 -23.13
C GLY A 136 14.70 -0.28 -22.45
N LEU A 137 13.73 0.53 -22.05
CA LEU A 137 13.92 1.80 -21.34
C LEU A 137 13.25 1.71 -19.97
N GLU A 138 13.91 2.26 -18.97
CA GLU A 138 13.34 2.40 -17.62
C GLU A 138 12.01 3.15 -17.69
N PRO A 139 11.01 2.78 -16.84
CA PRO A 139 9.76 3.53 -16.79
C PRO A 139 10.00 5.02 -16.57
N ALA A 140 9.24 5.87 -17.26
CA ALA A 140 9.40 7.32 -17.24
C ALA A 140 9.02 7.98 -15.91
N PHE A 141 8.51 7.21 -14.97
CA PHE A 141 8.14 7.65 -13.62
C PHE A 141 8.85 6.79 -12.57
N THR A 142 9.12 7.35 -11.41
CA THR A 142 9.63 6.60 -10.24
C THR A 142 8.48 6.24 -9.31
N SER A 143 7.79 7.22 -8.78
CA SER A 143 6.61 7.07 -7.94
C SER A 143 5.34 7.30 -8.75
N CYS A 144 4.24 6.66 -8.38
CA CYS A 144 2.98 6.82 -9.12
C CYS A 144 1.76 6.62 -8.22
N ALA A 145 0.64 7.18 -8.68
CA ALA A 145 -0.68 6.99 -8.10
C ALA A 145 -1.58 6.20 -9.05
N MET A 146 -2.49 5.43 -8.46
CA MET A 146 -3.61 4.77 -9.12
C MET A 146 -4.90 5.26 -8.47
N PRO A 147 -5.41 6.43 -8.86
CA PRO A 147 -6.47 7.11 -8.11
C PRO A 147 -7.82 6.38 -8.13
N TRP A 148 -8.07 5.50 -9.12
CA TRP A 148 -9.28 4.67 -9.14
C TRP A 148 -9.16 3.48 -8.18
N ALA A 149 -7.98 2.88 -8.11
CA ALA A 149 -7.67 1.84 -7.14
C ALA A 149 -7.43 2.39 -5.73
N GLY A 150 -7.09 3.68 -5.60
CA GLY A 150 -6.71 4.31 -4.35
C GLY A 150 -5.34 3.86 -3.82
N TRP A 151 -4.45 3.46 -4.72
CA TRP A 151 -3.12 2.94 -4.40
C TRP A 151 -2.03 3.94 -4.76
N TYR A 152 -1.08 4.10 -3.85
CA TYR A 152 0.02 5.06 -3.98
C TYR A 152 1.34 4.36 -3.76
N MET A 153 2.21 4.38 -4.79
CA MET A 153 3.52 3.75 -4.78
C MET A 153 4.60 4.81 -4.77
N MET A 154 5.34 4.88 -3.67
CA MET A 154 6.47 5.78 -3.47
C MET A 154 7.76 5.02 -3.66
N ARG A 155 8.68 5.52 -4.51
CA ARG A 155 9.96 4.86 -4.80
C ARG A 155 11.11 5.86 -4.79
N SER A 156 12.31 5.38 -4.43
CA SER A 156 13.56 6.14 -4.64
C SER A 156 14.21 5.86 -6.00
N GLY A 157 13.81 4.79 -6.66
CA GLY A 157 14.36 4.33 -7.94
C GLY A 157 13.76 2.99 -8.33
N TRP A 158 14.33 2.37 -9.38
CA TRP A 158 13.91 1.08 -9.90
C TRP A 158 14.94 -0.05 -9.65
N GLU A 159 16.06 0.29 -9.02
CA GLU A 159 17.10 -0.66 -8.66
C GLU A 159 16.59 -1.61 -7.57
N ARG A 160 17.23 -2.78 -7.50
CA ARG A 160 16.80 -3.83 -6.57
C ARG A 160 16.86 -3.42 -5.09
N ASP A 161 17.76 -2.53 -4.75
CA ASP A 161 17.95 -2.00 -3.40
C ASP A 161 17.19 -0.67 -3.15
N ALA A 162 16.39 -0.21 -4.12
CA ALA A 162 15.57 0.98 -3.97
C ALA A 162 14.60 0.88 -2.78
N LEU A 163 14.23 2.03 -2.26
CA LEU A 163 13.20 2.18 -1.24
C LEU A 163 11.83 2.20 -1.91
N TYR A 164 10.88 1.46 -1.33
CA TYR A 164 9.52 1.37 -1.83
C TYR A 164 8.53 1.33 -0.67
N LEU A 165 7.47 2.14 -0.77
CA LEU A 165 6.30 2.06 0.08
C LEU A 165 5.05 2.03 -0.78
N HIS A 166 4.10 1.15 -0.43
CA HIS A 166 2.75 1.13 -0.94
C HIS A 166 1.78 1.59 0.15
N LEU A 167 0.89 2.51 -0.16
CA LEU A 167 -0.25 2.90 0.67
C LEU A 167 -1.54 2.47 -0.03
N ASP A 168 -2.38 1.71 0.67
CA ASP A 168 -3.75 1.40 0.24
C ASP A 168 -4.75 2.35 0.90
N ALA A 169 -5.28 3.29 0.16
CA ALA A 169 -6.37 4.17 0.58
C ALA A 169 -7.62 3.97 -0.30
N GLY A 170 -7.74 2.79 -0.89
CA GLY A 170 -8.73 2.44 -1.89
C GLY A 170 -10.10 2.02 -1.36
N PRO A 171 -11.01 1.70 -2.29
CA PRO A 171 -12.29 1.07 -1.97
C PRO A 171 -12.05 -0.37 -1.49
N PHE A 172 -13.10 -1.03 -1.00
CA PHE A 172 -13.00 -2.39 -0.44
C PHE A 172 -12.61 -3.45 -1.48
N GLY A 173 -12.92 -3.22 -2.77
CA GLY A 173 -12.77 -4.18 -3.85
C GLY A 173 -13.98 -5.09 -3.99
N TYR A 174 -14.19 -5.65 -5.19
CA TYR A 174 -15.41 -6.40 -5.52
C TYR A 174 -15.37 -7.86 -5.05
N GLY A 175 -14.20 -8.41 -4.83
CA GLY A 175 -13.97 -9.78 -4.36
C GLY A 175 -12.60 -9.93 -3.71
N HIS A 176 -12.41 -11.01 -2.92
CA HIS A 176 -11.13 -11.35 -2.30
C HIS A 176 -10.60 -10.31 -1.29
N GLN A 177 -11.50 -9.55 -0.68
CA GLN A 177 -11.20 -8.36 0.13
C GLN A 177 -10.74 -8.70 1.55
N HIS A 178 -9.91 -7.78 2.09
CA HIS A 178 -9.53 -7.71 3.49
C HIS A 178 -10.02 -6.40 4.14
N GLU A 179 -10.00 -6.34 5.46
CA GLU A 179 -10.33 -5.12 6.23
C GLU A 179 -9.03 -4.34 6.51
N ASP A 180 -8.45 -3.74 5.47
CA ASP A 180 -7.05 -3.30 5.38
C ASP A 180 -6.84 -1.85 4.93
N LYS A 181 -7.91 -1.03 4.86
CA LYS A 181 -7.78 0.34 4.37
C LYS A 181 -6.79 1.16 5.19
N LEU A 182 -6.00 1.98 4.51
CA LEU A 182 -4.89 2.76 5.04
C LEU A 182 -3.68 1.90 5.47
N SER A 183 -3.63 0.62 5.06
CA SER A 183 -2.43 -0.19 5.31
C SER A 183 -1.25 0.27 4.43
N ILE A 184 -0.04 0.07 4.96
CA ILE A 184 1.21 0.32 4.25
C ILE A 184 2.05 -0.94 4.17
N LEU A 185 2.85 -1.04 3.12
CA LEU A 185 3.86 -2.06 2.93
C LEU A 185 5.19 -1.38 2.59
N VAL A 186 6.31 -1.89 3.10
CA VAL A 186 7.64 -1.31 2.89
C VAL A 186 8.61 -2.36 2.39
N HIS A 187 9.34 -2.03 1.33
CA HIS A 187 10.48 -2.77 0.81
C HIS A 187 11.69 -1.83 0.70
N ALA A 188 12.86 -2.27 1.12
CA ALA A 188 14.07 -1.49 0.97
C ALA A 188 15.31 -2.40 0.99
N TYR A 189 16.36 -2.01 0.28
CA TYR A 189 17.66 -2.69 0.27
C TYR A 189 17.55 -4.19 -0.02
N GLY A 190 16.66 -4.54 -0.97
CA GLY A 190 16.48 -5.92 -1.43
C GLY A 190 15.56 -6.77 -0.54
N LYS A 191 14.97 -6.22 0.53
CA LYS A 191 14.15 -6.96 1.49
C LYS A 191 12.79 -6.29 1.73
N ARG A 192 11.74 -7.10 1.90
CA ARG A 192 10.46 -6.64 2.46
C ARG A 192 10.65 -6.40 3.95
N LEU A 193 10.29 -5.24 4.43
CA LEU A 193 10.50 -4.81 5.82
C LEU A 193 9.19 -4.73 6.60
N LEU A 194 8.14 -4.12 6.00
CA LEU A 194 6.76 -4.22 6.50
C LEU A 194 5.94 -5.00 5.47
N THR A 195 5.19 -5.97 5.95
CA THR A 195 4.47 -6.93 5.10
C THR A 195 2.97 -6.85 5.30
N GLU A 196 2.23 -7.42 4.35
CA GLU A 196 0.77 -7.54 4.34
C GLU A 196 0.30 -8.94 4.70
N GLY A 197 -0.99 -9.03 5.08
CA GLY A 197 -1.67 -10.28 5.39
C GLY A 197 -1.70 -11.28 4.23
N GLY A 198 -1.83 -10.81 2.99
CA GLY A 198 -1.77 -11.64 1.79
C GLY A 198 -2.75 -12.82 1.80
N ILE A 199 -2.53 -13.75 0.86
CA ILE A 199 -3.40 -14.93 0.74
C ILE A 199 -3.03 -16.02 1.74
N TYR A 200 -4.06 -16.59 2.36
CA TYR A 200 -4.03 -17.86 3.09
C TYR A 200 -4.98 -18.87 2.39
N ALA A 201 -5.26 -19.99 3.00
CA ALA A 201 -6.22 -20.96 2.48
C ALA A 201 -7.67 -20.44 2.54
N TYR A 202 -8.52 -20.90 1.62
CA TYR A 202 -9.96 -20.63 1.63
C TYR A 202 -10.67 -21.64 2.55
N ASP A 203 -10.49 -21.45 3.85
CA ASP A 203 -11.09 -22.27 4.91
C ASP A 203 -11.69 -21.41 6.03
N SER A 204 -12.21 -22.04 7.08
CA SER A 204 -12.75 -21.34 8.26
C SER A 204 -11.77 -21.30 9.45
N SER A 205 -10.48 -21.54 9.21
CA SER A 205 -9.47 -21.57 10.26
C SER A 205 -9.28 -20.20 10.96
N PRO A 206 -8.70 -20.17 12.17
CA PRO A 206 -8.29 -18.93 12.81
C PRO A 206 -7.33 -18.12 11.95
N SER A 207 -6.39 -18.77 11.25
CA SER A 207 -5.43 -18.11 10.36
C SER A 207 -6.12 -17.42 9.18
N ARG A 208 -7.15 -18.07 8.57
CA ARG A 208 -7.93 -17.43 7.51
C ARG A 208 -8.66 -16.19 8.00
N ARG A 209 -9.34 -16.30 9.16
CA ARG A 209 -10.03 -15.15 9.75
C ARG A 209 -9.08 -14.00 10.07
N TYR A 210 -7.88 -14.33 10.57
CA TYR A 210 -6.86 -13.36 10.90
C TYR A 210 -6.38 -12.58 9.67
N VAL A 211 -5.98 -13.25 8.58
CA VAL A 211 -5.47 -12.57 7.38
C VAL A 211 -6.51 -11.67 6.71
N LEU A 212 -7.80 -11.94 6.90
CA LEU A 212 -8.89 -11.08 6.42
C LEU A 212 -9.18 -9.88 7.31
N SER A 213 -8.66 -9.87 8.53
CA SER A 213 -8.99 -8.90 9.58
C SER A 213 -7.98 -7.76 9.63
N THR A 214 -8.38 -6.62 10.14
CA THR A 214 -7.51 -5.45 10.34
C THR A 214 -6.24 -5.78 11.14
N ARG A 215 -6.29 -6.80 11.99
CA ARG A 215 -5.16 -7.23 12.82
C ARG A 215 -3.97 -7.75 12.03
N ALA A 216 -4.16 -8.18 10.79
CA ALA A 216 -3.10 -8.69 9.91
C ALA A 216 -2.47 -7.61 9.03
N HIS A 217 -2.88 -6.36 9.18
CA HIS A 217 -2.49 -5.25 8.31
C HIS A 217 -1.81 -4.12 9.07
N ASN A 218 -1.07 -3.26 8.36
CA ASN A 218 -0.29 -2.18 8.94
C ASN A 218 -1.13 -0.89 9.03
N THR A 219 -2.20 -0.93 9.83
CA THR A 219 -3.15 0.16 10.00
C THR A 219 -3.58 0.28 11.48
N THR A 220 -4.56 1.12 11.80
CA THR A 220 -4.97 1.42 13.17
C THR A 220 -6.32 0.83 13.49
N MET A 221 -6.42 0.19 14.65
CA MET A 221 -7.67 -0.27 15.28
C MET A 221 -8.11 0.72 16.37
N ILE A 222 -9.41 0.74 16.67
CA ILE A 222 -9.99 1.61 17.71
C ILE A 222 -10.76 0.74 18.72
N ASP A 223 -10.45 0.87 20.01
CA ASP A 223 -11.04 0.09 21.12
C ASP A 223 -10.96 -1.44 20.92
N GLY A 224 -9.93 -1.89 20.22
CA GLY A 224 -9.77 -3.29 19.84
C GLY A 224 -10.74 -3.75 18.74
N LEU A 225 -11.52 -2.83 18.15
CA LEU A 225 -12.44 -3.09 17.05
C LEU A 225 -11.72 -2.94 15.71
N GLU A 226 -12.04 -3.83 14.80
CA GLU A 226 -11.51 -3.89 13.44
C GLU A 226 -12.35 -3.04 12.49
N GLN A 227 -11.79 -2.61 11.37
CA GLN A 227 -12.54 -2.05 10.25
C GLN A 227 -13.64 -3.02 9.84
N SER A 228 -14.77 -2.51 9.35
CA SER A 228 -15.93 -3.33 8.99
C SER A 228 -16.60 -2.83 7.72
N ARG A 229 -16.02 -3.19 6.59
CA ARG A 229 -16.50 -2.82 5.24
C ARG A 229 -17.39 -3.90 4.64
N ARG A 230 -17.11 -5.17 4.97
CA ARG A 230 -17.86 -6.33 4.48
C ARG A 230 -19.34 -6.25 4.83
N GLY A 231 -20.21 -6.64 3.87
CA GLY A 231 -21.66 -6.58 4.03
C GLY A 231 -22.28 -5.20 3.75
N ALA A 232 -21.52 -4.20 3.34
CA ALA A 232 -22.04 -2.98 2.73
C ALA A 232 -22.62 -3.29 1.33
N PRO A 233 -23.45 -2.40 0.74
CA PRO A 233 -23.90 -2.57 -0.64
C PRO A 233 -22.73 -2.73 -1.61
N ARG A 234 -22.78 -3.73 -2.49
CA ARG A 234 -21.65 -4.06 -3.38
C ARG A 234 -21.23 -2.94 -4.32
N ASP A 235 -22.13 -2.04 -4.65
CA ASP A 235 -21.84 -0.88 -5.47
C ASP A 235 -20.93 0.16 -4.78
N THR A 236 -20.80 0.06 -3.44
CA THR A 236 -19.85 0.87 -2.65
C THR A 236 -18.45 0.25 -2.56
N TYR A 237 -18.27 -0.98 -3.04
CA TYR A 237 -17.00 -1.68 -3.01
C TYR A 237 -16.04 -1.26 -4.13
N ILE A 238 -16.52 -0.51 -5.11
CA ILE A 238 -15.76 -0.07 -6.28
C ILE A 238 -15.81 1.45 -6.43
N SER A 239 -14.74 2.01 -6.98
CA SER A 239 -14.71 3.42 -7.36
C SER A 239 -15.51 3.64 -8.64
N LYS A 240 -16.36 4.68 -8.66
CA LYS A 240 -17.09 5.14 -9.86
C LYS A 240 -16.47 6.40 -10.49
N ALA A 241 -15.49 6.98 -9.80
CA ALA A 241 -14.67 8.11 -10.19
C ALA A 241 -13.29 7.98 -9.54
N PRO A 242 -12.25 8.67 -10.01
CA PRO A 242 -10.99 8.71 -9.31
C PRO A 242 -11.19 9.27 -7.89
N LEU A 243 -10.53 8.69 -6.91
CA LEU A 243 -10.59 9.15 -5.53
C LEU A 243 -9.84 10.48 -5.40
N GLU A 244 -10.39 11.37 -4.58
CA GLU A 244 -9.83 12.71 -4.32
C GLU A 244 -8.72 12.72 -3.25
N ASN A 245 -8.14 11.56 -2.96
CA ASN A 245 -6.99 11.48 -2.07
C ASN A 245 -5.82 12.26 -2.65
N ARG A 246 -5.25 13.17 -1.86
CA ARG A 246 -4.16 14.02 -2.33
C ARG A 246 -2.90 13.19 -2.60
N TRP A 247 -2.29 13.43 -3.74
CA TRP A 247 -1.02 12.89 -4.16
C TRP A 247 -0.10 13.99 -4.66
N VAL A 248 1.15 13.96 -4.19
CA VAL A 248 2.22 14.84 -4.68
C VAL A 248 3.45 13.99 -4.94
N THR A 249 4.15 14.23 -6.04
CA THR A 249 5.48 13.66 -6.32
C THR A 249 6.43 14.74 -6.81
N ALA A 250 7.61 14.77 -6.24
CA ALA A 250 8.68 15.71 -6.55
C ALA A 250 10.04 14.99 -6.43
N ASP A 251 11.11 15.63 -6.84
CA ASP A 251 12.46 15.05 -6.76
C ASP A 251 12.87 14.76 -5.31
N THR A 252 12.46 15.61 -4.37
CA THR A 252 12.85 15.52 -2.95
C THR A 252 11.86 14.74 -2.10
N HIS A 253 10.60 14.59 -2.55
CA HIS A 253 9.58 13.92 -1.74
C HIS A 253 8.41 13.39 -2.56
N ASP A 254 7.69 12.41 -1.96
CA ASP A 254 6.32 12.04 -2.34
C ASP A 254 5.41 12.21 -1.15
N TYR A 255 4.13 12.50 -1.41
CA TYR A 255 3.09 12.57 -0.40
C TYR A 255 1.82 11.89 -0.88
N ALA A 256 1.17 11.15 0.02
CA ALA A 256 -0.16 10.59 -0.18
C ALA A 256 -0.96 10.62 1.12
N GLU A 257 -2.27 10.70 0.99
CA GLU A 257 -3.17 10.59 2.13
C GLU A 257 -4.41 9.74 1.82
N GLY A 258 -5.10 9.33 2.86
CA GLY A 258 -6.36 8.62 2.77
C GLY A 258 -7.15 8.67 4.06
N TRP A 259 -8.45 8.34 3.95
CA TRP A 259 -9.41 8.42 5.03
C TRP A 259 -10.15 7.11 5.21
N TYR A 260 -10.43 6.75 6.47
CA TYR A 260 -11.35 5.68 6.83
C TYR A 260 -12.40 6.19 7.83
N ASP A 261 -13.65 6.19 7.42
CA ASP A 261 -14.83 6.61 8.19
C ASP A 261 -16.03 5.64 8.01
N GLU A 262 -15.76 4.43 7.50
CA GLU A 262 -16.78 3.47 7.10
C GLU A 262 -17.34 2.67 8.28
N GLY A 263 -16.66 2.72 9.45
CA GLY A 263 -17.12 2.13 10.72
C GLY A 263 -16.28 0.93 11.19
N TYR A 264 -16.32 0.70 12.49
CA TYR A 264 -15.55 -0.32 13.21
C TYR A 264 -16.46 -1.35 13.86
N GLY A 265 -15.96 -2.59 14.01
CA GLY A 265 -16.69 -3.68 14.65
C GLY A 265 -17.92 -4.15 13.88
N LYS A 266 -18.59 -5.17 14.39
CA LYS A 266 -19.75 -5.81 13.73
C LYS A 266 -20.91 -4.86 13.46
N GLU A 267 -21.11 -3.89 14.35
CA GLU A 267 -22.19 -2.91 14.27
C GLU A 267 -21.82 -1.71 13.38
N LYS A 268 -20.65 -1.73 12.76
CA LYS A 268 -20.14 -0.64 11.90
C LYS A 268 -20.21 0.72 12.59
N GLN A 269 -19.78 0.78 13.84
CA GLN A 269 -19.85 1.99 14.65
C GLN A 269 -18.89 3.03 14.08
N LYS A 270 -19.39 4.21 13.80
CA LYS A 270 -18.58 5.36 13.36
C LYS A 270 -17.96 6.05 14.58
N ILE A 271 -17.08 5.34 15.27
CA ILE A 271 -16.45 5.79 16.52
C ILE A 271 -15.52 6.97 16.25
N ALA A 272 -14.72 6.87 15.20
CA ALA A 272 -13.81 7.92 14.79
C ALA A 272 -13.52 7.84 13.30
N THR A 273 -13.03 8.94 12.75
CA THR A 273 -12.41 8.98 11.42
C THR A 273 -10.90 8.83 11.58
N HIS A 274 -10.30 7.92 10.80
CA HIS A 274 -8.86 7.75 10.70
C HIS A 274 -8.36 8.40 9.41
N HIS A 275 -7.50 9.42 9.53
CA HIS A 275 -6.80 10.05 8.43
C HIS A 275 -5.33 9.68 8.48
N ARG A 276 -4.85 8.92 7.50
CA ARG A 276 -3.42 8.58 7.36
C ARG A 276 -2.79 9.43 6.28
N ARG A 277 -1.64 10.01 6.62
CA ARG A 277 -0.78 10.78 5.72
C ARG A 277 0.60 10.13 5.69
N VAL A 278 1.16 9.98 4.50
CA VAL A 278 2.50 9.41 4.30
C VAL A 278 3.32 10.41 3.50
N LEU A 279 4.46 10.80 4.05
CA LEU A 279 5.44 11.65 3.38
C LEU A 279 6.75 10.87 3.23
N PHE A 280 7.20 10.63 2.01
CA PHE A 280 8.50 10.05 1.71
C PHE A 280 9.52 11.16 1.52
N VAL A 281 10.50 11.26 2.39
CA VAL A 281 11.66 12.15 2.26
C VAL A 281 12.73 11.38 1.50
N LYS A 282 12.87 11.67 0.21
CA LYS A 282 13.71 10.91 -0.72
C LYS A 282 15.19 11.16 -0.53
N PRO A 283 16.02 10.14 -0.59
CA PRO A 283 15.76 8.70 -0.51
C PRO A 283 15.99 8.16 0.91
N ARG A 284 15.49 8.83 1.96
CA ARG A 284 15.95 8.59 3.35
C ARG A 284 14.95 7.79 4.19
N PHE A 285 13.74 8.32 4.41
CA PHE A 285 12.77 7.74 5.33
C PHE A 285 11.34 8.16 4.96
N TRP A 286 10.36 7.48 5.56
CA TRP A 286 8.96 7.91 5.50
C TRP A 286 8.49 8.44 6.84
N LEU A 287 7.67 9.49 6.81
CA LEU A 287 6.82 9.90 7.91
C LEU A 287 5.43 9.31 7.67
N VAL A 288 4.94 8.52 8.63
CA VAL A 288 3.56 8.02 8.67
C VAL A 288 2.86 8.77 9.79
N ILE A 289 1.76 9.43 9.48
CA ILE A 289 1.04 10.31 10.41
C ILE A 289 -0.42 9.91 10.39
N ASP A 290 -0.90 9.40 11.50
CA ASP A 290 -2.30 9.06 11.74
C ASP A 290 -2.96 10.16 12.57
N ARG A 291 -4.00 10.77 12.04
CA ARG A 291 -4.88 11.66 12.76
C ARG A 291 -6.19 10.94 13.02
N LEU A 292 -6.49 10.72 14.29
CA LEU A 292 -7.69 10.04 14.75
C LEU A 292 -8.66 11.11 15.28
N LEU A 293 -9.85 11.17 14.70
CA LEU A 293 -10.87 12.18 14.97
C LEU A 293 -12.10 11.45 15.54
N PRO A 294 -12.24 11.35 16.88
CA PRO A 294 -13.41 10.71 17.49
C PRO A 294 -14.67 11.51 17.16
N ASN A 295 -15.78 10.79 16.98
CA ASN A 295 -17.09 11.36 16.64
C ASN A 295 -17.97 11.63 17.89
N ASP A 296 -17.44 11.31 19.05
CA ASP A 296 -18.08 11.55 20.36
C ASP A 296 -17.08 12.22 21.32
N GLY A 297 -17.47 12.38 22.56
CA GLY A 297 -16.60 12.96 23.59
C GLY A 297 -15.95 11.92 24.51
N GLU A 298 -16.01 10.63 24.13
CA GLU A 298 -15.51 9.55 24.95
C GLU A 298 -14.01 9.33 24.76
N SER A 299 -13.40 8.61 25.69
CA SER A 299 -11.98 8.25 25.61
C SER A 299 -11.81 6.92 24.89
N HIS A 300 -11.13 6.94 23.77
CA HIS A 300 -10.86 5.77 22.94
C HIS A 300 -9.41 5.33 23.04
N ARG A 301 -9.19 4.02 22.85
CA ARG A 301 -7.89 3.40 22.67
C ARG A 301 -7.61 3.24 21.18
N TYR A 302 -6.45 3.71 20.73
CA TYR A 302 -5.98 3.59 19.36
C TYR A 302 -4.75 2.70 19.32
N ASP A 303 -4.79 1.64 18.49
CA ASP A 303 -3.73 0.64 18.35
C ASP A 303 -3.21 0.65 16.91
N ALA A 304 -2.06 1.27 16.66
CA ALA A 304 -1.39 1.23 15.36
C ALA A 304 -0.49 0.01 15.28
N ILE A 305 -0.70 -0.82 14.27
CA ILE A 305 -0.09 -2.15 14.12
C ILE A 305 0.89 -2.14 12.95
N PHE A 306 2.07 -2.76 13.13
CA PHE A 306 3.06 -2.94 12.06
C PHE A 306 3.61 -4.36 12.10
N HIS A 307 3.65 -5.06 10.94
CA HIS A 307 4.16 -6.43 10.80
C HIS A 307 5.57 -6.39 10.21
N ALA A 308 6.57 -6.51 11.06
CA ALA A 308 7.97 -6.40 10.66
C ALA A 308 8.54 -7.77 10.26
N LEU A 309 9.03 -7.89 9.02
CA LEU A 309 9.73 -9.09 8.55
C LEU A 309 11.19 -9.08 8.98
N THR A 310 11.43 -9.21 10.28
CA THR A 310 12.75 -9.26 10.90
C THR A 310 12.87 -10.48 11.83
N GLU A 311 14.08 -10.96 12.01
CA GLU A 311 14.36 -12.14 12.86
C GLU A 311 14.45 -11.75 14.32
N ASP A 312 15.14 -10.63 14.58
CA ASP A 312 15.34 -10.08 15.91
C ASP A 312 14.76 -8.68 16.02
N TYR A 313 14.52 -8.25 17.23
CA TYR A 313 14.09 -6.89 17.50
C TYR A 313 14.54 -6.38 18.88
N ALA A 314 14.59 -5.07 19.01
CA ALA A 314 14.72 -4.37 20.27
C ALA A 314 13.73 -3.20 20.36
N VAL A 315 13.30 -2.86 21.57
CA VAL A 315 12.51 -1.67 21.84
C VAL A 315 13.31 -0.72 22.74
N GLY A 316 13.49 0.50 22.26
CA GLY A 316 14.21 1.52 23.02
C GLY A 316 13.39 1.99 24.22
N VAL A 317 13.89 1.75 25.43
CA VAL A 317 13.19 2.10 26.69
C VAL A 317 12.86 3.59 26.79
N GLN A 318 13.75 4.44 26.32
CA GLN A 318 13.58 5.91 26.41
C GLN A 318 12.92 6.54 25.17
N THR A 319 12.89 5.82 24.06
CA THR A 319 12.45 6.36 22.77
C THR A 319 11.18 5.70 22.25
N GLY A 320 10.79 4.57 22.83
CA GLY A 320 9.71 3.74 22.29
C GLY A 320 9.99 3.20 20.88
N ALA A 321 11.21 3.39 20.35
CA ALA A 321 11.52 2.97 18.99
C ALA A 321 11.60 1.44 18.88
N PHE A 322 10.90 0.86 17.93
CA PHE A 322 11.13 -0.52 17.50
C PHE A 322 12.28 -0.54 16.50
N VAL A 323 13.26 -1.42 16.74
CA VAL A 323 14.38 -1.67 15.83
C VAL A 323 14.36 -3.14 15.47
N GLY A 324 14.00 -3.46 14.25
CA GLY A 324 14.00 -4.83 13.72
C GLY A 324 15.24 -5.09 12.86
N THR A 325 15.88 -6.23 13.07
CA THR A 325 17.11 -6.64 12.38
C THR A 325 17.03 -8.09 11.92
N SER A 326 17.87 -8.45 10.94
CA SER A 326 18.11 -9.82 10.51
C SER A 326 19.58 -9.95 10.13
N ASP A 327 20.17 -11.10 10.37
CA ASP A 327 21.61 -11.29 10.11
C ASP A 327 21.94 -11.14 8.62
N GLY A 328 22.91 -10.26 8.32
CA GLY A 328 23.36 -10.00 6.95
C GLY A 328 22.32 -9.35 6.02
N GLU A 329 21.13 -8.99 6.49
CA GLU A 329 20.04 -8.42 5.70
C GLU A 329 19.64 -7.01 6.16
N ALA A 330 18.80 -6.35 5.36
CA ALA A 330 18.22 -5.07 5.73
C ALA A 330 17.29 -5.16 6.94
N GLY A 331 17.26 -4.11 7.73
CA GLY A 331 16.37 -3.94 8.88
C GLY A 331 15.53 -2.66 8.80
N LEU A 332 14.82 -2.34 9.87
CA LEU A 332 14.06 -1.09 9.95
C LEU A 332 14.00 -0.54 11.37
N VAL A 333 13.81 0.77 11.46
CA VAL A 333 13.40 1.46 12.68
C VAL A 333 12.00 2.01 12.49
N ILE A 334 11.14 1.79 13.47
CA ILE A 334 9.85 2.49 13.61
C ILE A 334 10.01 3.39 14.84
N GLN A 335 10.30 4.67 14.60
CA GLN A 335 10.52 5.66 15.64
C GLN A 335 9.27 6.49 15.86
N PRO A 336 8.54 6.31 16.99
CA PRO A 336 7.42 7.17 17.30
C PRO A 336 7.85 8.61 17.57
N LEU A 337 7.05 9.56 17.13
CA LEU A 337 7.13 10.96 17.49
C LEU A 337 6.16 11.22 18.63
N GLY A 338 6.58 11.88 19.72
CA GLY A 338 5.74 12.08 20.91
C GLY A 338 5.47 10.78 21.70
N HIS A 339 6.48 9.93 21.83
CA HIS A 339 6.40 8.61 22.46
C HIS A 339 5.95 8.63 23.92
N GLU A 340 6.04 9.75 24.62
CA GLU A 340 5.62 9.92 26.02
C GLU A 340 4.12 9.58 26.24
N ASN A 341 3.33 9.72 25.18
CA ASN A 341 1.89 9.42 25.20
C ASN A 341 1.54 8.09 24.51
N MET A 342 2.55 7.31 24.09
CA MET A 342 2.36 6.03 23.43
C MET A 342 3.11 4.92 24.17
N SER A 343 2.42 3.80 24.45
CA SER A 343 3.09 2.55 24.81
C SER A 343 3.33 1.71 23.56
N VAL A 344 4.36 0.86 23.60
CA VAL A 344 4.63 -0.12 22.54
C VAL A 344 4.72 -1.52 23.14
N GLU A 345 3.98 -2.45 22.57
CA GLU A 345 4.06 -3.88 22.84
C GLU A 345 4.44 -4.59 21.55
N VAL A 346 5.29 -5.61 21.62
CA VAL A 346 5.64 -6.42 20.46
C VAL A 346 5.09 -7.83 20.64
N ILE A 347 4.19 -8.23 19.76
CA ILE A 347 3.57 -9.55 19.76
C ILE A 347 4.12 -10.34 18.57
N SER A 348 4.47 -11.61 18.80
CA SER A 348 4.93 -12.51 17.76
C SER A 348 4.36 -13.91 17.99
N GLY A 349 3.66 -14.47 17.01
CA GLY A 349 3.19 -15.84 17.06
C GLY A 349 2.13 -16.15 18.13
N GLN A 350 1.37 -15.13 18.56
CA GLN A 350 0.34 -15.32 19.60
C GLN A 350 -0.93 -15.94 19.02
N LYS A 351 -1.48 -16.94 19.69
CA LYS A 351 -2.78 -17.56 19.37
C LYS A 351 -3.88 -17.15 20.34
N GLU A 352 -3.55 -17.00 21.61
CA GLU A 352 -4.46 -16.62 22.70
C GLU A 352 -3.87 -15.46 23.49
N PRO A 353 -4.67 -14.55 24.06
CA PRO A 353 -6.15 -14.47 23.97
C PRO A 353 -6.66 -14.00 22.60
N VAL A 354 -5.78 -13.45 21.74
CA VAL A 354 -6.08 -12.95 20.40
C VAL A 354 -5.01 -13.45 19.43
N PHE A 355 -5.43 -13.89 18.25
CA PHE A 355 -4.51 -14.30 17.20
C PHE A 355 -3.81 -13.07 16.63
N GLN A 356 -2.47 -12.94 16.82
CA GLN A 356 -1.69 -11.76 16.45
C GLN A 356 -0.22 -12.10 16.18
N GLY A 357 0.42 -11.36 15.28
CA GLY A 357 1.84 -11.49 14.99
C GLY A 357 2.17 -12.68 14.08
N TRP A 358 1.34 -12.89 13.06
CA TRP A 358 1.51 -13.94 12.07
C TRP A 358 1.42 -13.36 10.66
N VAL A 359 2.11 -13.98 9.71
CA VAL A 359 1.95 -13.73 8.28
C VAL A 359 1.89 -15.05 7.53
N PRO A 360 1.28 -15.13 6.33
CA PRO A 360 1.31 -16.32 5.50
C PRO A 360 2.75 -16.74 5.19
N GLY A 361 3.05 -18.00 5.43
CA GLY A 361 4.31 -18.64 5.04
C GLY A 361 4.33 -18.98 3.55
N GLY A 362 5.49 -19.41 3.06
CA GLY A 362 5.65 -19.79 1.64
C GLY A 362 4.90 -21.06 1.20
N GLY A 363 4.26 -21.79 2.12
CA GLY A 363 3.53 -23.03 1.86
C GLY A 363 2.02 -22.88 2.08
N LYS A 364 1.23 -23.73 1.38
CA LYS A 364 -0.21 -23.81 1.60
C LYS A 364 -0.51 -24.18 3.06
N TYR A 365 -1.45 -23.50 3.69
CA TYR A 365 -1.85 -23.66 5.10
C TYR A 365 -0.72 -23.36 6.12
N SER A 366 0.26 -22.56 5.73
CA SER A 366 1.36 -22.16 6.60
C SER A 366 1.24 -20.69 7.01
N VAL A 367 1.46 -20.42 8.28
CA VAL A 367 1.72 -19.07 8.82
C VAL A 367 3.03 -19.12 9.61
N VAL A 368 3.77 -18.02 9.56
CA VAL A 368 5.01 -17.85 10.32
C VAL A 368 4.87 -16.69 11.29
N PRO A 369 5.44 -16.78 12.50
CA PRO A 369 5.42 -15.67 13.44
C PRO A 369 6.32 -14.54 12.95
N VAL A 370 5.86 -13.29 13.17
CA VAL A 370 6.65 -12.09 12.90
C VAL A 370 6.52 -11.10 14.04
N PRO A 371 7.60 -10.39 14.42
CA PRO A 371 7.51 -9.28 15.35
C PRO A 371 6.50 -8.25 14.87
N THR A 372 5.53 -7.95 15.71
CA THR A 372 4.44 -7.03 15.41
C THR A 372 4.37 -5.97 16.51
N PRO A 373 5.13 -4.86 16.39
CA PRO A 373 4.96 -3.74 17.30
C PRO A 373 3.57 -3.12 17.15
N ILE A 374 2.91 -2.93 18.27
CA ILE A 374 1.62 -2.27 18.42
C ILE A 374 1.83 -1.03 19.28
N PHE A 375 1.67 0.13 18.68
CA PHE A 375 1.75 1.40 19.37
C PHE A 375 0.36 1.81 19.83
N THR A 376 0.20 1.98 21.13
CA THR A 376 -1.10 2.27 21.75
C THR A 376 -1.11 3.64 22.40
N THR A 377 -2.16 4.42 22.15
CA THR A 377 -2.50 5.63 22.91
C THR A 377 -3.97 5.65 23.31
N LYS A 378 -4.31 6.50 24.30
CA LYS A 378 -5.69 6.79 24.70
C LYS A 378 -5.94 8.28 24.71
N ALA A 379 -7.06 8.70 24.14
CA ALA A 379 -7.45 10.12 24.11
C ALA A 379 -8.97 10.28 24.09
N ALA A 380 -9.46 11.34 24.71
CA ALA A 380 -10.87 11.75 24.69
C ALA A 380 -11.17 12.82 23.61
N GLY A 381 -10.25 13.06 22.70
CA GLY A 381 -10.39 14.04 21.62
C GLY A 381 -9.46 13.69 20.47
N PRO A 382 -9.37 14.55 19.46
CA PRO A 382 -8.49 14.33 18.33
C PRO A 382 -7.03 14.08 18.77
N VAL A 383 -6.42 13.03 18.24
CA VAL A 383 -5.03 12.67 18.58
C VAL A 383 -4.21 12.41 17.30
N THR A 384 -2.95 12.80 17.33
CA THR A 384 -1.96 12.47 16.31
C THR A 384 -1.05 11.36 16.83
N MET A 385 -0.89 10.32 16.03
CA MET A 385 0.15 9.31 16.18
C MET A 385 1.06 9.39 14.96
N ALA A 386 2.35 9.56 15.16
CA ALA A 386 3.27 9.72 14.03
C ALA A 386 4.56 8.92 14.23
N TRP A 387 5.12 8.43 13.13
CA TRP A 387 6.34 7.62 13.13
C TRP A 387 7.25 7.99 11.98
N ILE A 388 8.56 7.86 12.23
CA ILE A 388 9.56 7.74 11.18
C ILE A 388 9.76 6.25 10.90
N ILE A 389 9.52 5.84 9.66
CA ILE A 389 9.87 4.52 9.16
C ILE A 389 11.22 4.66 8.44
N GLN A 390 12.29 4.20 9.11
CA GLN A 390 13.67 4.32 8.63
C GLN A 390 14.21 2.93 8.27
N PRO A 391 14.40 2.62 6.97
CA PRO A 391 15.09 1.38 6.59
C PRO A 391 16.57 1.43 6.99
N LEU A 392 17.10 0.27 7.35
CA LEU A 392 18.50 0.07 7.70
C LEU A 392 19.18 -0.82 6.67
N ARG A 393 20.36 -0.43 6.20
CA ARG A 393 21.24 -1.32 5.44
C ARG A 393 21.73 -2.48 6.33
N PRO A 394 22.15 -3.61 5.74
CA PRO A 394 22.74 -4.70 6.52
C PRO A 394 23.81 -4.21 7.50
N GLY A 395 23.69 -4.57 8.78
CA GLY A 395 24.62 -4.18 9.84
C GLY A 395 24.56 -2.70 10.28
N GLN A 396 23.67 -1.90 9.73
CA GLN A 396 23.50 -0.50 10.10
C GLN A 396 22.71 -0.38 11.41
N SER A 397 23.22 0.41 12.36
CA SER A 397 22.47 0.85 13.54
C SER A 397 21.51 1.97 13.21
N SER A 398 20.50 2.20 14.08
CA SER A 398 19.59 3.34 13.91
C SER A 398 20.35 4.65 13.70
N PRO A 399 20.08 5.37 12.61
CA PRO A 399 20.68 6.69 12.40
C PRO A 399 19.97 7.79 13.19
N ILE A 400 18.81 7.52 13.80
CA ILE A 400 18.06 8.50 14.58
C ILE A 400 18.65 8.56 15.98
N ARG A 401 19.12 9.74 16.40
CA ARG A 401 19.72 9.98 17.70
C ARG A 401 18.73 10.53 18.71
N ARG A 402 17.85 11.41 18.26
CA ARG A 402 16.91 12.09 19.14
C ARG A 402 15.66 12.51 18.36
N CYS A 403 14.52 12.34 19.00
CA CYS A 403 13.25 12.94 18.59
C CYS A 403 12.62 13.62 19.80
N VAL A 404 12.22 14.87 19.65
CA VAL A 404 11.51 15.61 20.68
C VAL A 404 10.29 16.24 20.05
N THR A 405 9.13 15.83 20.51
CA THR A 405 7.84 16.37 20.08
C THR A 405 7.24 17.20 21.19
N ARG A 406 6.64 18.31 20.85
CA ARG A 406 5.90 19.17 21.77
C ARG A 406 4.62 19.67 21.11
N ALA A 407 3.57 19.71 21.88
CA ALA A 407 2.35 20.39 21.48
C ALA A 407 2.61 21.90 21.44
N VAL A 408 2.03 22.55 20.44
CA VAL A 408 2.05 24.02 20.29
C VAL A 408 0.64 24.46 19.93
N GLU A 409 0.41 25.77 19.86
CA GLU A 409 -0.87 26.30 19.41
C GLU A 409 -1.16 25.84 17.96
N ASN A 410 -2.32 25.22 17.76
CA ASN A 410 -2.85 24.69 16.49
C ASN A 410 -2.04 23.51 15.90
N GLY A 411 -1.19 22.82 16.68
CA GLY A 411 -0.43 21.71 16.12
C GLY A 411 0.63 21.11 17.03
N GLU A 412 1.57 20.45 16.38
CA GLU A 412 2.72 19.81 17.02
C GLU A 412 4.00 20.15 16.26
N VAL A 413 5.10 20.19 17.01
CA VAL A 413 6.44 20.36 16.46
C VAL A 413 7.34 19.23 16.92
N SER A 414 8.02 18.60 15.98
CA SER A 414 9.01 17.56 16.27
C SER A 414 10.39 17.99 15.76
N ASP A 415 11.36 18.02 16.64
CA ASP A 415 12.79 18.22 16.31
C ASP A 415 13.46 16.84 16.29
N ILE A 416 14.03 16.47 15.13
CA ILE A 416 14.60 15.14 14.85
C ILE A 416 16.07 15.33 14.51
N THR A 417 16.97 14.62 15.22
CA THR A 417 18.42 14.68 15.01
C THR A 417 18.93 13.32 14.54
N PHE A 418 19.65 13.31 13.44
CA PHE A 418 20.32 12.14 12.89
C PHE A 418 21.80 12.06 13.31
N ALA A 419 22.36 10.86 13.22
CA ALA A 419 23.73 10.57 13.59
C ALA A 419 24.78 11.28 12.71
N ASP A 420 24.41 11.59 11.47
CA ASP A 420 25.23 12.36 10.53
C ASP A 420 25.24 13.89 10.81
N GLY A 421 24.50 14.31 11.85
CA GLY A 421 24.36 15.72 12.22
C GLY A 421 23.23 16.45 11.50
N THR A 422 22.53 15.80 10.56
CA THR A 422 21.35 16.38 9.93
C THR A 422 20.22 16.50 10.96
N ASN A 423 19.56 17.64 10.96
CA ASN A 423 18.38 17.88 11.78
C ASN A 423 17.16 18.14 10.89
N TYR A 424 16.00 17.66 11.34
CA TYR A 424 14.71 17.99 10.73
C TYR A 424 13.81 18.64 11.78
N ARG A 425 13.11 19.69 11.36
CA ARG A 425 12.00 20.25 12.14
C ARG A 425 10.71 20.02 11.39
N LEU A 426 9.83 19.21 11.98
CA LEU A 426 8.51 18.91 11.48
C LEU A 426 7.47 19.77 12.22
N LEU A 427 6.65 20.51 11.49
CA LEU A 427 5.46 21.17 11.98
C LEU A 427 4.24 20.42 11.40
N LEU A 428 3.39 19.94 12.28
CA LEU A 428 2.10 19.34 11.92
C LEU A 428 0.98 20.27 12.36
N ARG A 429 0.21 20.78 11.41
CA ARG A 429 -0.97 21.56 11.72
C ARG A 429 -2.16 20.61 12.00
N HIS A 430 -2.90 20.92 13.03
CA HIS A 430 -4.20 20.31 13.31
C HIS A 430 -5.28 20.89 12.37
N GLU A 431 -6.53 20.55 12.64
CA GLU A 431 -7.66 21.03 11.86
C GLU A 431 -7.81 22.57 11.95
N GLY A 432 -8.37 23.16 10.89
CA GLY A 432 -8.60 24.60 10.81
C GLY A 432 -7.51 25.36 10.04
N ASP A 433 -7.67 26.67 9.89
CA ASP A 433 -6.80 27.52 9.06
C ASP A 433 -5.73 28.28 9.87
N ALA A 434 -5.77 28.18 11.19
CA ALA A 434 -4.82 28.89 12.04
C ALA A 434 -3.39 28.31 11.91
N PRO A 435 -2.36 29.16 11.81
CA PRO A 435 -0.99 28.69 11.61
C PRO A 435 -0.45 27.98 12.85
N VAL A 436 0.42 27.00 12.63
CA VAL A 436 1.31 26.43 13.67
C VAL A 436 2.50 27.34 13.87
N ARG A 437 2.86 27.59 15.13
CA ARG A 437 4.00 28.44 15.49
C ARG A 437 5.00 27.70 16.38
N ALA A 438 6.28 27.78 16.00
CA ALA A 438 7.39 27.18 16.75
C ALA A 438 8.56 28.16 16.83
N GLY A 439 8.61 29.00 17.87
CA GLY A 439 9.54 30.10 17.95
C GLY A 439 9.28 31.11 16.82
N GLU A 440 10.32 31.39 16.03
CA GLU A 440 10.20 32.29 14.86
C GLU A 440 9.58 31.62 13.63
N THR A 441 9.45 30.29 13.63
CA THR A 441 8.90 29.53 12.51
C THR A 441 7.37 29.51 12.58
N THR A 442 6.72 29.86 11.48
CA THR A 442 5.26 29.84 11.33
C THR A 442 4.91 29.12 10.04
N SER A 443 3.90 28.23 10.06
CA SER A 443 3.40 27.57 8.88
C SER A 443 1.87 27.49 8.88
N THR A 444 1.27 27.75 7.73
CA THR A 444 -0.16 27.54 7.44
C THR A 444 -0.40 26.18 6.77
N ALA A 445 0.64 25.51 6.30
CA ALA A 445 0.57 24.23 5.66
C ALA A 445 0.19 23.09 6.65
N SER A 446 -0.44 22.03 6.15
CA SER A 446 -0.80 20.86 6.95
C SER A 446 0.44 20.13 7.47
N ILE A 447 1.51 20.08 6.66
CA ILE A 447 2.83 19.56 7.03
C ILE A 447 3.90 20.53 6.51
N SER A 448 4.86 20.89 7.38
CA SER A 448 6.09 21.55 6.97
C SER A 448 7.27 20.81 7.56
N LEU A 449 8.20 20.37 6.72
CA LEU A 449 9.43 19.70 7.13
C LEU A 449 10.62 20.49 6.63
N MET A 450 11.44 20.98 7.55
CA MET A 450 12.64 21.77 7.27
C MET A 450 13.87 20.95 7.61
N GLU A 451 14.76 20.82 6.65
CA GLU A 451 16.08 20.22 6.85
C GLU A 451 17.11 21.28 7.26
N GLN A 452 17.96 20.96 8.22
CA GLN A 452 19.18 21.68 8.55
C GLN A 452 20.35 20.71 8.45
N ARG A 453 21.31 21.04 7.59
CA ARG A 453 22.51 20.23 7.36
C ARG A 453 23.52 20.38 8.49
N PRO A 454 24.50 19.46 8.60
CA PRO A 454 25.52 19.50 9.65
C PRO A 454 26.37 20.77 9.65
N ASP A 455 26.56 21.41 8.51
CA ASP A 455 27.29 22.68 8.36
C ASP A 455 26.46 23.92 8.76
N GLY A 456 25.22 23.70 9.23
CA GLY A 456 24.29 24.75 9.61
C GLY A 456 23.52 25.38 8.45
N SER A 457 23.79 24.98 7.20
CA SER A 457 23.02 25.44 6.06
C SER A 457 21.59 24.83 6.06
N HIS A 458 20.64 25.57 5.49
CA HIS A 458 19.30 25.04 5.26
C HIS A 458 19.33 24.08 4.07
N GLY A 459 18.71 22.92 4.25
CA GLY A 459 18.42 21.96 3.20
C GLY A 459 17.04 22.20 2.61
N ASP A 460 16.39 21.10 2.23
CA ASP A 460 15.07 21.17 1.60
C ASP A 460 13.98 21.60 2.60
N LEU A 461 13.06 22.43 2.09
CA LEU A 461 11.80 22.74 2.76
C LEU A 461 10.67 22.03 2.00
N ILE A 462 10.06 21.06 2.66
CA ILE A 462 8.89 20.35 2.12
C ILE A 462 7.64 20.97 2.75
N VAL A 463 6.70 21.38 1.91
CA VAL A 463 5.44 22.00 2.33
C VAL A 463 4.29 21.25 1.67
N ILE A 464 3.39 20.74 2.50
CA ILE A 464 2.14 20.10 2.09
C ILE A 464 0.99 20.98 2.61
N GLU A 465 0.30 21.65 1.71
CA GLU A 465 -0.77 22.61 2.03
C GLU A 465 -2.00 21.91 2.65
#